data_cc26c299d4c8ab98942eb917aad89fac
#
_entry.id   cc26c299d4c8ab98942eb917aad89fac
#
_cell.length_a   1.000
_cell.length_b   1.000
_cell.length_c   1.000
_cell.angle_alpha   90.00
_cell.angle_beta   90.00
_cell.angle_gamma   90.00
#
_symmetry.space_group_name_H-M   'P 1'
#
loop_
_entity.id
_entity.type
_entity.pdbx_description
1 polymer ?
#
loop_
_entity_poly.entity_id
_entity_poly.type
_entity_poly.pdbx_seq_one_letter_code
_entity_poly.pdbx_strand_id
1 'polypeptide(L)'
;MTKMLKRVLQDVLSEEENEQLISAFDQIGDIIIVRIPDSLISKKQIIGKTLLEQVSTANSVFYQSSPVEGDFRTRQLEVIAGENKTQTEYRENGCRFIVDVEKAFFSPRLSTERERIAGLVKDGEIVANMFGGVGMFSLLAAKDTACTVYNIDINPVAAQLCKENAQINKLKGEVISLNGDCLLYTSPSPRDKRQSRMPSSA
;
A
#
# COMPACT_ATOMS: atom_id res chain seq x y z
N MET A 1 -12.43 -9.16 10.08
CA MET A 1 -11.47 -9.96 9.27
C MET A 1 -10.68 -10.98 10.07
N THR A 2 -10.28 -10.70 11.31
CA THR A 2 -9.44 -11.57 12.16
C THR A 2 -10.01 -13.00 12.37
N LYS A 3 -11.33 -13.14 12.45
CA LYS A 3 -11.98 -14.47 12.63
C LYS A 3 -12.09 -15.28 11.33
N MET A 4 -11.93 -14.66 10.16
CA MET A 4 -12.12 -15.32 8.88
C MET A 4 -10.97 -16.28 8.57
N LEU A 5 -9.71 -15.84 8.72
CA LEU A 5 -8.53 -16.69 8.43
C LEU A 5 -8.53 -17.96 9.29
N LYS A 6 -8.76 -17.81 10.59
CA LYS A 6 -8.82 -18.95 11.52
C LYS A 6 -9.93 -19.94 11.20
N ARG A 7 -11.08 -19.43 10.74
CA ARG A 7 -12.22 -20.27 10.32
C ARG A 7 -11.93 -21.01 9.01
N VAL A 8 -11.30 -20.34 8.07
CA VAL A 8 -10.95 -20.92 6.75
C VAL A 8 -9.93 -22.04 6.89
N LEU A 9 -9.02 -21.94 7.86
CA LEU A 9 -7.93 -22.89 8.04
C LEU A 9 -8.17 -23.93 9.15
N GLN A 10 -9.35 -23.95 9.79
CA GLN A 10 -9.67 -24.85 10.90
C GLN A 10 -9.60 -26.34 10.51
N ASP A 11 -9.89 -26.67 9.23
CA ASP A 11 -9.88 -28.04 8.75
C ASP A 11 -8.48 -28.50 8.28
N VAL A 12 -7.51 -27.58 8.25
CA VAL A 12 -6.16 -27.79 7.70
C VAL A 12 -5.08 -27.70 8.78
N LEU A 13 -5.32 -26.94 9.83
CA LEU A 13 -4.42 -26.72 10.95
C LEU A 13 -5.01 -27.29 12.23
N SER A 14 -4.15 -27.80 13.14
CA SER A 14 -4.57 -28.15 14.49
C SER A 14 -5.05 -26.91 15.27
N GLU A 15 -5.76 -27.11 16.39
CA GLU A 15 -6.19 -25.99 17.24
C GLU A 15 -5.00 -25.16 17.71
N GLU A 16 -3.91 -25.80 18.16
CA GLU A 16 -2.68 -25.15 18.61
C GLU A 16 -2.00 -24.35 17.49
N GLU A 17 -1.96 -24.88 16.26
CA GLU A 17 -1.41 -24.21 15.09
C GLU A 17 -2.29 -23.02 14.66
N ASN A 18 -3.60 -23.19 14.74
CA ASN A 18 -4.55 -22.13 14.37
C ASN A 18 -4.50 -20.97 15.39
N GLU A 19 -4.17 -21.23 16.65
CA GLU A 19 -3.94 -20.18 17.65
C GLU A 19 -2.69 -19.34 17.35
N GLN A 20 -1.63 -19.94 16.79
CA GLN A 20 -0.39 -19.26 16.42
C GLN A 20 -0.54 -18.38 15.16
N LEU A 21 -1.57 -18.58 14.36
CA LEU A 21 -1.79 -17.77 13.18
C LEU A 21 -1.96 -16.31 13.52
N ILE A 22 -1.18 -15.47 12.85
CA ILE A 22 -1.43 -14.03 12.77
C ILE A 22 -2.71 -13.85 11.96
N SER A 23 -3.80 -13.62 12.67
CA SER A 23 -5.18 -13.76 12.18
C SER A 23 -5.63 -12.72 11.15
N ALA A 24 -4.71 -11.93 10.56
CA ALA A 24 -5.00 -10.94 9.56
C ALA A 24 -4.21 -11.18 8.27
N PHE A 25 -4.90 -11.17 7.16
CA PHE A 25 -4.31 -11.03 5.83
C PHE A 25 -4.78 -9.72 5.20
N ASP A 26 -4.01 -9.18 4.28
CA ASP A 26 -4.43 -8.05 3.46
C ASP A 26 -4.90 -8.59 2.11
N GLN A 27 -6.11 -8.19 1.70
CA GLN A 27 -6.58 -8.41 0.33
C GLN A 27 -6.53 -7.09 -0.43
N ILE A 28 -5.84 -7.09 -1.56
CA ILE A 28 -5.66 -5.95 -2.44
C ILE A 28 -6.08 -6.39 -3.83
N GLY A 29 -7.26 -5.94 -4.29
CA GLY A 29 -7.86 -6.45 -5.50
C GLY A 29 -8.05 -7.96 -5.46
N ASP A 30 -7.43 -8.67 -6.38
CA ASP A 30 -7.43 -10.13 -6.49
C ASP A 30 -6.18 -10.81 -5.86
N ILE A 31 -5.38 -10.06 -5.09
CA ILE A 31 -4.19 -10.57 -4.42
C ILE A 31 -4.42 -10.63 -2.90
N ILE A 32 -4.11 -11.77 -2.30
CA ILE A 32 -4.03 -11.97 -0.86
C ILE A 32 -2.57 -11.96 -0.42
N ILE A 33 -2.27 -11.22 0.64
CA ILE A 33 -0.95 -11.21 1.28
C ILE A 33 -1.12 -11.67 2.71
N VAL A 34 -0.46 -12.78 3.06
CA VAL A 34 -0.53 -13.39 4.38
C VAL A 34 0.84 -13.40 5.06
N ARG A 35 0.85 -13.25 6.39
CA ARG A 35 2.02 -13.49 7.24
C ARG A 35 1.87 -14.84 7.91
N ILE A 36 2.88 -15.66 7.81
CA ILE A 36 2.90 -17.02 8.36
C ILE A 36 4.02 -17.06 9.41
N PRO A 37 3.74 -17.48 10.66
CA PRO A 37 4.77 -17.69 11.66
C PRO A 37 5.78 -18.75 11.25
N ASP A 38 7.02 -18.65 11.73
CA ASP A 38 8.10 -19.60 11.40
C ASP A 38 7.73 -21.06 11.68
N SER A 39 6.98 -21.30 12.76
CA SER A 39 6.47 -22.62 13.12
C SER A 39 5.54 -23.27 12.08
N LEU A 40 4.91 -22.45 11.21
CA LEU A 40 3.94 -22.87 10.20
C LEU A 40 4.46 -22.72 8.76
N ILE A 41 5.71 -22.30 8.55
CA ILE A 41 6.29 -22.11 7.22
C ILE A 41 6.24 -23.39 6.37
N SER A 42 6.45 -24.56 6.98
CA SER A 42 6.33 -25.84 6.28
C SER A 42 4.94 -26.10 5.68
N LYS A 43 3.91 -25.44 6.21
CA LYS A 43 2.52 -25.52 5.76
C LYS A 43 2.09 -24.39 4.82
N LYS A 44 3.01 -23.49 4.42
CA LYS A 44 2.66 -22.31 3.62
C LYS A 44 1.89 -22.62 2.33
N GLN A 45 2.23 -23.71 1.64
CA GLN A 45 1.58 -24.10 0.39
C GLN A 45 0.12 -24.54 0.61
N ILE A 46 -0.15 -25.30 1.65
CA ILE A 46 -1.52 -25.74 1.96
C ILE A 46 -2.36 -24.55 2.47
N ILE A 47 -1.77 -23.65 3.27
CA ILE A 47 -2.40 -22.39 3.69
C ILE A 47 -2.79 -21.54 2.47
N GLY A 48 -1.85 -21.36 1.54
CA GLY A 48 -2.07 -20.59 0.33
C GLY A 48 -3.18 -21.19 -0.55
N LYS A 49 -3.16 -22.50 -0.78
CA LYS A 49 -4.16 -23.20 -1.56
C LYS A 49 -5.56 -23.08 -0.95
N THR A 50 -5.67 -23.30 0.36
CA THR A 50 -6.95 -23.18 1.07
C THR A 50 -7.50 -21.75 0.99
N LEU A 51 -6.64 -20.73 1.14
CA LEU A 51 -7.07 -19.33 0.98
C LEU A 51 -7.58 -19.05 -0.44
N LEU A 52 -6.89 -19.54 -1.45
CA LEU A 52 -7.28 -19.36 -2.85
C LEU A 52 -8.64 -20.02 -3.15
N GLU A 53 -8.89 -21.20 -2.59
CA GLU A 53 -10.15 -21.94 -2.76
C GLU A 53 -11.32 -21.27 -2.01
N GLN A 54 -11.08 -20.70 -0.85
CA GLN A 54 -12.12 -20.14 0.01
C GLN A 54 -12.43 -18.66 -0.27
N VAL A 55 -11.53 -17.93 -0.95
CA VAL A 55 -11.71 -16.53 -1.30
C VAL A 55 -11.87 -16.42 -2.82
N SER A 56 -13.12 -16.54 -3.29
CA SER A 56 -13.46 -16.60 -4.72
C SER A 56 -13.02 -15.37 -5.54
N THR A 57 -12.71 -14.26 -4.88
CA THR A 57 -12.22 -13.03 -5.53
C THR A 57 -10.70 -12.98 -5.65
N ALA A 58 -9.98 -13.97 -5.11
CA ALA A 58 -8.52 -14.01 -5.15
C ALA A 58 -8.03 -14.88 -6.30
N ASN A 59 -7.03 -14.40 -7.04
CA ASN A 59 -6.30 -15.14 -8.07
C ASN A 59 -4.87 -15.47 -7.64
N SER A 60 -4.36 -14.79 -6.63
CA SER A 60 -3.00 -14.94 -6.13
C SER A 60 -2.95 -14.88 -4.60
N VAL A 61 -2.12 -15.74 -4.00
CA VAL A 61 -1.82 -15.70 -2.58
C VAL A 61 -0.31 -15.64 -2.40
N PHE A 62 0.15 -14.58 -1.72
CA PHE A 62 1.53 -14.34 -1.41
C PHE A 62 1.80 -14.46 0.08
N TYR A 63 2.93 -15.07 0.41
CA TYR A 63 3.54 -15.01 1.73
C TYR A 63 4.47 -13.82 1.81
N GLN A 64 4.29 -12.97 2.82
CA GLN A 64 5.23 -11.89 3.11
C GLN A 64 6.41 -12.44 3.91
N SER A 65 7.57 -12.59 3.25
CA SER A 65 8.78 -13.18 3.84
C SER A 65 9.68 -12.15 4.55
N SER A 66 9.50 -10.85 4.28
CA SER A 66 10.23 -9.79 4.97
C SER A 66 9.31 -8.72 5.54
N PRO A 67 9.72 -7.97 6.57
CA PRO A 67 9.07 -6.71 6.92
C PRO A 67 9.12 -5.72 5.75
N VAL A 68 8.39 -4.61 5.88
CA VAL A 68 8.48 -3.48 4.94
C VAL A 68 9.75 -2.72 5.22
N GLU A 69 10.68 -2.67 4.27
CA GLU A 69 12.04 -2.12 4.44
C GLU A 69 12.46 -1.22 3.27
N GLY A 70 13.58 -0.51 3.49
CA GLY A 70 14.22 0.36 2.50
C GLY A 70 13.47 1.66 2.24
N ASP A 71 14.08 2.50 1.40
CA ASP A 71 13.58 3.84 1.05
C ASP A 71 12.23 3.79 0.33
N PHE A 72 11.97 2.73 -0.43
CA PHE A 72 10.72 2.53 -1.17
C PHE A 72 9.63 1.85 -0.34
N ARG A 73 9.91 1.47 0.91
CA ARG A 73 8.95 0.79 1.78
C ARG A 73 8.35 -0.46 1.13
N THR A 74 9.18 -1.25 0.44
CA THR A 74 8.79 -2.48 -0.23
C THR A 74 8.94 -3.69 0.69
N ARG A 75 8.39 -4.81 0.27
CA ARG A 75 8.41 -6.08 1.00
C ARG A 75 8.73 -7.20 0.01
N GLN A 76 9.38 -8.26 0.50
CA GLN A 76 9.57 -9.46 -0.30
C GLN A 76 8.34 -10.34 -0.21
N LEU A 77 7.85 -10.76 -1.36
CA LEU A 77 6.68 -11.60 -1.50
C LEU A 77 7.05 -12.90 -2.19
N GLU A 78 6.58 -14.01 -1.66
CA GLU A 78 6.69 -15.33 -2.28
C GLU A 78 5.30 -15.81 -2.66
N VAL A 79 5.08 -16.17 -3.92
CA VAL A 79 3.82 -16.78 -4.35
C VAL A 79 3.69 -18.16 -3.72
N ILE A 80 2.60 -18.41 -3.01
CA ILE A 80 2.32 -19.69 -2.36
C ILE A 80 1.08 -20.39 -2.92
N ALA A 81 0.25 -19.69 -3.69
CA ALA A 81 -0.84 -20.28 -4.49
C ALA A 81 -1.31 -19.31 -5.58
N GLY A 82 -1.84 -19.86 -6.68
CA GLY A 82 -2.41 -19.07 -7.78
C GLY A 82 -1.37 -18.49 -8.73
N GLU A 83 -1.68 -17.34 -9.31
CA GLU A 83 -0.86 -16.67 -10.30
C GLU A 83 0.32 -15.93 -9.66
N ASN A 84 1.49 -15.96 -10.30
CA ASN A 84 2.65 -15.13 -9.90
C ASN A 84 2.54 -13.73 -10.53
N LYS A 85 1.54 -12.95 -10.07
CA LYS A 85 1.25 -11.62 -10.56
C LYS A 85 1.16 -10.65 -9.39
N THR A 86 2.06 -9.67 -9.34
CA THR A 86 2.14 -8.69 -8.23
C THR A 86 1.32 -7.43 -8.49
N GLN A 87 0.84 -7.23 -9.71
CA GLN A 87 0.05 -6.07 -10.09
C GLN A 87 -1.44 -6.41 -10.11
N THR A 88 -2.27 -5.56 -9.49
CA THR A 88 -3.72 -5.73 -9.41
C THR A 88 -4.46 -4.41 -9.52
N GLU A 89 -5.76 -4.46 -9.84
CA GLU A 89 -6.66 -3.33 -9.73
C GLU A 89 -7.33 -3.31 -8.35
N TYR A 90 -7.14 -2.22 -7.64
CA TYR A 90 -7.82 -1.93 -6.37
C TYR A 90 -8.85 -0.82 -6.57
N ARG A 91 -10.01 -0.94 -5.91
CA ARG A 91 -11.09 0.06 -5.99
C ARG A 91 -11.40 0.63 -4.62
N GLU A 92 -11.44 1.94 -4.56
CA GLU A 92 -11.76 2.68 -3.33
C GLU A 92 -12.43 4.01 -3.64
N ASN A 93 -13.50 4.33 -2.89
CA ASN A 93 -14.22 5.61 -2.97
C ASN A 93 -14.54 6.05 -4.42
N GLY A 94 -14.90 5.08 -5.28
CA GLY A 94 -15.25 5.33 -6.68
C GLY A 94 -14.08 5.57 -7.63
N CYS A 95 -12.83 5.45 -7.16
CA CYS A 95 -11.64 5.43 -8.00
C CYS A 95 -11.11 4.01 -8.19
N ARG A 96 -10.40 3.81 -9.31
CA ARG A 96 -9.66 2.59 -9.67
C ARG A 96 -8.18 2.87 -9.55
N PHE A 97 -7.44 1.92 -9.00
CA PHE A 97 -5.99 2.05 -8.80
C PHE A 97 -5.29 0.78 -9.26
N ILE A 98 -4.37 0.91 -10.18
CA ILE A 98 -3.40 -0.14 -10.47
C ILE A 98 -2.32 -0.05 -9.40
N VAL A 99 -2.07 -1.17 -8.73
CA VAL A 99 -1.11 -1.28 -7.62
C VAL A 99 -0.19 -2.46 -7.89
N ASP A 100 1.11 -2.27 -7.75
CA ASP A 100 2.09 -3.37 -7.68
C ASP A 100 2.46 -3.58 -6.20
N VAL A 101 1.96 -4.67 -5.62
CA VAL A 101 2.07 -4.94 -4.17
C VAL A 101 3.47 -5.27 -3.70
N GLU A 102 4.38 -5.58 -4.62
CA GLU A 102 5.80 -5.85 -4.34
C GLU A 102 6.67 -4.61 -4.55
N LYS A 103 6.40 -3.83 -5.62
CA LYS A 103 7.28 -2.73 -6.05
C LYS A 103 6.88 -1.36 -5.53
N ALA A 104 5.65 -1.21 -5.03
CA ALA A 104 5.17 0.06 -4.50
C ALA A 104 4.50 -0.15 -3.13
N PHE A 105 4.74 0.79 -2.20
CA PHE A 105 4.05 0.75 -0.93
C PHE A 105 2.55 0.99 -1.11
N PHE A 106 1.76 0.10 -0.55
CA PHE A 106 0.30 0.22 -0.52
C PHE A 106 -0.27 -0.33 0.80
N SER A 107 -1.28 0.33 1.36
CA SER A 107 -2.03 -0.13 2.51
C SER A 107 -3.53 0.14 2.36
N PRO A 108 -4.39 -0.88 2.34
CA PRO A 108 -5.84 -0.69 2.28
C PRO A 108 -6.43 -0.10 3.57
N ARG A 109 -5.66 -0.11 4.67
CA ARG A 109 -6.11 0.31 6.02
C ARG A 109 -6.26 1.81 6.18
N LEU A 110 -5.77 2.61 5.21
CA LEU A 110 -5.83 4.07 5.26
C LEU A 110 -7.04 4.68 4.54
N SER A 111 -8.03 3.86 4.15
CA SER A 111 -9.18 4.31 3.35
C SER A 111 -9.94 5.47 4.01
N THR A 112 -10.27 5.34 5.29
CA THR A 112 -10.98 6.39 6.05
C THR A 112 -10.17 7.70 6.12
N GLU A 113 -8.84 7.60 6.31
CA GLU A 113 -7.99 8.78 6.38
C GLU A 113 -7.84 9.45 5.01
N ARG A 114 -7.76 8.66 3.94
CA ARG A 114 -7.76 9.19 2.57
C ARG A 114 -9.04 9.96 2.26
N GLU A 115 -10.19 9.40 2.62
CA GLU A 115 -11.49 10.06 2.45
C GLU A 115 -11.57 11.36 3.25
N ARG A 116 -11.12 11.34 4.51
CA ARG A 116 -11.08 12.52 5.37
C ARG A 116 -10.21 13.64 4.77
N ILE A 117 -9.01 13.33 4.30
CA ILE A 117 -8.11 14.32 3.70
C ILE A 117 -8.69 14.86 2.39
N ALA A 118 -9.22 13.98 1.53
CA ALA A 118 -9.86 14.40 0.29
C ALA A 118 -11.00 15.41 0.54
N GLY A 119 -11.80 15.18 1.60
CA GLY A 119 -12.89 16.09 1.99
C GLY A 119 -12.45 17.45 2.53
N LEU A 120 -11.16 17.65 2.84
CA LEU A 120 -10.62 18.95 3.27
C LEU A 120 -10.21 19.84 2.10
N VAL A 121 -9.94 19.26 0.93
CA VAL A 121 -9.44 19.99 -0.24
C VAL A 121 -10.59 20.74 -0.91
N LYS A 122 -10.33 21.98 -1.34
CA LYS A 122 -11.31 22.88 -1.96
C LYS A 122 -10.96 23.19 -3.40
N ASP A 123 -11.98 23.63 -4.15
CA ASP A 123 -11.80 24.09 -5.54
C ASP A 123 -10.78 25.24 -5.60
N GLY A 124 -9.86 25.15 -6.55
CA GLY A 124 -8.79 26.14 -6.80
C GLY A 124 -7.53 25.94 -5.94
N GLU A 125 -7.51 24.99 -5.02
CA GLU A 125 -6.31 24.74 -4.19
C GLU A 125 -5.21 24.01 -4.99
N ILE A 126 -3.96 24.30 -4.61
CA ILE A 126 -2.76 23.58 -5.03
C ILE A 126 -2.28 22.76 -3.85
N VAL A 127 -2.25 21.44 -4.03
CA VAL A 127 -1.90 20.48 -2.98
C VAL A 127 -0.58 19.79 -3.33
N ALA A 128 0.32 19.67 -2.36
CA ALA A 128 1.54 18.87 -2.49
C ALA A 128 1.44 17.61 -1.61
N ASN A 129 1.45 16.45 -2.25
CA ASN A 129 1.55 15.15 -1.59
C ASN A 129 2.98 14.64 -1.72
N MET A 130 3.79 14.81 -0.67
CA MET A 130 5.24 14.61 -0.71
C MET A 130 5.70 13.15 -0.61
N PHE A 131 4.83 12.22 -0.26
CA PHE A 131 5.08 10.77 -0.21
C PHE A 131 3.89 10.07 -0.85
N GLY A 132 3.67 10.41 -2.12
CA GLY A 132 2.40 10.18 -2.79
C GLY A 132 2.09 8.74 -3.17
N GLY A 133 3.11 7.86 -3.22
CA GLY A 133 2.94 6.49 -3.67
C GLY A 133 2.27 6.42 -5.03
N VAL A 134 1.38 5.45 -5.19
CA VAL A 134 0.58 5.24 -6.42
C VAL A 134 -0.55 6.27 -6.62
N GLY A 135 -0.57 7.36 -5.84
CA GLY A 135 -1.49 8.48 -6.00
C GLY A 135 -2.81 8.37 -5.25
N MET A 136 -2.94 7.47 -4.27
CA MET A 136 -4.21 7.22 -3.59
C MET A 136 -4.84 8.48 -2.98
N PHE A 137 -4.10 9.25 -2.18
CA PHE A 137 -4.58 10.50 -1.60
C PHE A 137 -4.84 11.56 -2.68
N SER A 138 -3.94 11.64 -3.65
CA SER A 138 -3.95 12.68 -4.70
C SER A 138 -5.15 12.53 -5.63
N LEU A 139 -5.45 11.29 -6.07
CA LEU A 139 -6.59 11.05 -6.95
C LEU A 139 -7.92 11.26 -6.22
N LEU A 140 -8.03 10.82 -4.97
CA LEU A 140 -9.25 11.02 -4.19
C LEU A 140 -9.49 12.51 -3.92
N ALA A 141 -8.44 13.31 -3.67
CA ALA A 141 -8.56 14.75 -3.53
C ALA A 141 -9.03 15.43 -4.82
N ALA A 142 -8.51 15.00 -5.98
CA ALA A 142 -8.84 15.58 -7.28
C ALA A 142 -10.12 15.00 -7.92
N LYS A 143 -10.70 13.94 -7.35
CA LYS A 143 -11.85 13.24 -7.94
C LYS A 143 -13.05 14.18 -8.11
N ASP A 144 -13.49 14.80 -7.02
CA ASP A 144 -14.70 15.61 -6.98
C ASP A 144 -14.42 17.12 -6.79
N THR A 145 -13.13 17.51 -6.73
CA THR A 145 -12.66 18.87 -6.45
C THR A 145 -11.79 19.37 -7.60
N ALA A 146 -12.05 20.59 -8.07
CA ALA A 146 -11.27 21.26 -9.11
C ALA A 146 -9.97 21.84 -8.53
N CYS A 147 -9.04 20.96 -8.12
CA CYS A 147 -7.75 21.30 -7.53
C CYS A 147 -6.59 20.76 -8.41
N THR A 148 -5.38 21.26 -8.17
CA THR A 148 -4.16 20.71 -8.74
C THR A 148 -3.35 20.03 -7.66
N VAL A 149 -3.07 18.73 -7.83
CA VAL A 149 -2.31 17.95 -6.85
C VAL A 149 -0.98 17.50 -7.44
N TYR A 150 0.12 17.94 -6.84
CA TYR A 150 1.46 17.42 -7.12
C TYR A 150 1.71 16.18 -6.26
N ASN A 151 1.79 15.02 -6.91
CA ASN A 151 2.08 13.73 -6.26
C ASN A 151 3.56 13.42 -6.44
N ILE A 152 4.35 13.57 -5.39
CA ILE A 152 5.81 13.38 -5.42
C ILE A 152 6.15 12.08 -4.71
N ASP A 153 6.90 11.21 -5.37
CA ASP A 153 7.41 9.98 -4.72
C ASP A 153 8.80 9.63 -5.24
N ILE A 154 9.67 9.19 -4.35
CA ILE A 154 11.04 8.78 -4.68
C ILE A 154 11.05 7.47 -5.48
N ASN A 155 10.04 6.62 -5.31
CA ASN A 155 9.92 5.36 -6.03
C ASN A 155 9.42 5.58 -7.46
N PRO A 156 10.23 5.33 -8.49
CA PRO A 156 9.84 5.57 -9.89
C PRO A 156 8.66 4.69 -10.33
N VAL A 157 8.53 3.48 -9.78
CA VAL A 157 7.40 2.60 -10.09
C VAL A 157 6.10 3.18 -9.52
N ALA A 158 6.12 3.70 -8.30
CA ALA A 158 4.97 4.34 -7.69
C ALA A 158 4.54 5.60 -8.46
N ALA A 159 5.50 6.45 -8.85
CA ALA A 159 5.24 7.64 -9.64
C ALA A 159 4.63 7.30 -11.02
N GLN A 160 5.13 6.26 -11.69
CA GLN A 160 4.58 5.78 -12.96
C GLN A 160 3.15 5.25 -12.79
N LEU A 161 2.90 4.43 -11.77
CA LEU A 161 1.56 3.93 -11.46
C LEU A 161 0.60 5.07 -11.11
N CYS A 162 1.04 6.11 -10.39
CA CYS A 162 0.22 7.30 -10.14
C CYS A 162 -0.22 7.98 -11.45
N LYS A 163 0.66 8.10 -12.44
CA LYS A 163 0.36 8.65 -13.76
C LYS A 163 -0.70 7.84 -14.50
N GLU A 164 -0.55 6.51 -14.49
CA GLU A 164 -1.51 5.59 -15.08
C GLU A 164 -2.87 5.65 -14.36
N ASN A 165 -2.85 5.70 -13.04
CA ASN A 165 -4.04 5.83 -12.21
C ASN A 165 -4.78 7.15 -12.48
N ALA A 166 -4.08 8.25 -12.69
CA ALA A 166 -4.72 9.52 -13.06
C ALA A 166 -5.43 9.41 -14.44
N GLN A 167 -4.86 8.67 -15.38
CA GLN A 167 -5.43 8.51 -16.74
C GLN A 167 -6.68 7.60 -16.77
N ILE A 168 -6.75 6.57 -15.93
CA ILE A 168 -7.87 5.62 -15.91
C ILE A 168 -9.08 6.10 -15.08
N ASN A 169 -8.94 7.22 -14.37
CA ASN A 169 -9.99 7.81 -13.55
C ASN A 169 -10.54 9.10 -14.15
N LYS A 170 -11.82 9.34 -13.90
CA LYS A 170 -12.44 10.63 -14.23
C LYS A 170 -12.25 11.55 -13.03
N LEU A 171 -11.37 12.53 -13.16
CA LEU A 171 -11.06 13.51 -12.13
C LEU A 171 -11.64 14.87 -12.51
N LYS A 172 -12.15 15.63 -11.55
CA LYS A 172 -12.55 17.03 -11.72
C LYS A 172 -11.33 17.95 -11.69
N GLY A 173 -10.34 17.61 -10.85
CA GLY A 173 -9.06 18.29 -10.74
C GLY A 173 -7.97 17.60 -11.55
N GLU A 174 -6.73 18.04 -11.37
CA GLU A 174 -5.55 17.53 -12.05
C GLU A 174 -4.58 16.89 -11.03
N VAL A 175 -3.99 15.75 -11.42
CA VAL A 175 -2.91 15.09 -10.65
C VAL A 175 -1.65 15.04 -11.48
N ILE A 176 -0.61 15.73 -11.02
CA ILE A 176 0.71 15.80 -11.65
C ILE A 176 1.66 14.90 -10.87
N SER A 177 2.03 13.77 -11.45
CA SER A 177 2.94 12.83 -10.81
C SER A 177 4.39 13.17 -11.13
N LEU A 178 5.20 13.33 -10.07
CA LEU A 178 6.62 13.64 -10.12
C LEU A 178 7.42 12.53 -9.44
N ASN A 179 8.47 12.04 -10.11
CA ASN A 179 9.43 11.16 -9.47
C ASN A 179 10.60 12.00 -8.93
N GLY A 180 10.84 11.92 -7.63
CA GLY A 180 11.92 12.67 -6.99
C GLY A 180 11.88 12.58 -5.48
N ASP A 181 13.01 12.95 -4.87
CA ASP A 181 13.11 13.08 -3.42
C ASP A 181 12.55 14.45 -2.98
N CYS A 182 11.39 14.43 -2.35
CA CYS A 182 10.73 15.64 -1.86
C CYS A 182 11.56 16.38 -0.80
N LEU A 183 12.46 15.72 -0.11
CA LEU A 183 13.31 16.31 0.91
C LEU A 183 14.37 17.27 0.31
N LEU A 184 14.74 17.06 -0.95
CA LEU A 184 15.65 17.94 -1.68
C LEU A 184 15.02 19.29 -2.02
N TYR A 185 13.68 19.36 -2.07
CA TYR A 185 12.94 20.58 -2.42
C TYR A 185 12.49 21.37 -1.18
N THR A 186 12.70 20.84 0.03
CA THR A 186 12.34 21.54 1.26
C THR A 186 13.50 22.42 1.71
N SER A 187 13.23 23.70 2.00
CA SER A 187 14.18 24.53 2.72
C SER A 187 14.51 23.88 4.06
N PRO A 188 15.77 23.88 4.51
CA PRO A 188 16.14 23.31 5.79
C PRO A 188 15.25 23.89 6.90
N SER A 189 14.65 23.02 7.69
CA SER A 189 13.78 23.42 8.81
C SER A 189 14.59 24.29 9.78
N PRO A 190 14.00 25.32 10.40
CA PRO A 190 14.66 26.06 11.49
C PRO A 190 15.14 25.17 12.63
N ARG A 191 14.59 23.94 12.76
CA ARG A 191 15.06 22.93 13.73
C ARG A 191 16.39 22.29 13.31
N ASP A 192 16.63 22.10 12.02
CA ASP A 192 17.88 21.51 11.51
C ASP A 192 19.07 22.43 11.74
N LYS A 193 18.86 23.76 11.72
CA LYS A 193 19.88 24.76 12.08
C LYS A 193 20.29 24.75 13.56
N ARG A 194 19.49 24.18 14.46
CA ARG A 194 19.81 24.07 15.88
C ARG A 194 20.70 22.88 16.21
N GLN A 195 20.65 21.80 15.46
CA GLN A 195 21.51 20.63 15.66
C GLN A 195 22.96 20.88 15.27
N SER A 196 23.24 21.82 14.36
CA SER A 196 24.59 22.18 13.93
C SER A 196 25.35 23.11 14.92
N ARG A 197 24.76 23.48 16.05
CA ARG A 197 25.31 24.38 17.05
C ARG A 197 25.62 23.75 18.41
N MET A 198 25.75 22.43 18.50
CA MET A 198 26.39 21.85 19.69
C MET A 198 27.89 22.08 19.61
N PRO A 199 28.49 22.86 20.52
CA PRO A 199 29.93 22.94 20.60
C PRO A 199 30.47 21.57 20.98
N SER A 200 31.45 21.07 20.24
CA SER A 200 32.23 19.92 20.67
C SER A 200 32.87 20.34 22.02
N SER A 201 32.40 19.73 23.10
CA SER A 201 33.08 19.85 24.38
C SER A 201 34.45 19.23 24.23
N ALA A 202 35.46 20.06 24.46
CA ALA A 202 36.85 19.68 24.62
C ALA A 202 37.03 18.73 25.81
#